data_b36c77a3a25f88b2f5aac551f35c4ceb
#
_entry.id   b36c77a3a25f88b2f5aac551f35c4ceb
#
_cell.length_a   1.000
_cell.length_b   1.000
_cell.length_c   1.000
_cell.angle_alpha   90.00
_cell.angle_beta   90.00
_cell.angle_gamma   90.00
#
_symmetry.space_group_name_H-M   'P 1'
#
loop_
_entity.id
_entity.type
_entity.pdbx_description
1 polymer ?
#
loop_
_entity_poly.entity_id
_entity_poly.type
_entity_poly.pdbx_seq_one_letter_code
_entity_poly.pdbx_strand_id
1 'polypeptide(L)'
;MLSLHTMLDKVLLAPYYWTLKLRHALYNRGIFKVQKCEVPTICIGNITAGGTGKTPHTEMIVRTLLSSTDWSDKHIAVLSRGHKRTSSGFQQVLADDSATFAGDEPLQIKNKFPEVTVAVDRTRVEGCDFLLHPEKLATSKAARKCIHKDMKRAEIVVLDDAFQYRSLEAFFNIVLVDYNRPVSRDHLLPFGRLRDLPERLYHANVIIVTKCPVFMDDWEKITWAKSLGIMNFDPESCQGVDPLGKKMTVLFTTIDYCPLEPVFPVNDKHYLYSKNLILVSGIASDTPLKRYLSDSYSIVKHSVQR
;
A
#
# COMPACT_ATOMS: atom_id res chain seq x y z
N MET A 1 -20.71 -6.04 30.67
CA MET A 1 -20.29 -4.70 31.10
C MET A 1 -19.42 -4.09 30.00
N LEU A 2 -19.99 -3.25 29.16
CA LEU A 2 -19.19 -2.39 28.26
C LEU A 2 -18.38 -1.44 29.13
N SER A 3 -17.06 -1.53 29.06
CA SER A 3 -16.20 -0.72 29.92
C SER A 3 -16.47 0.78 29.70
N LEU A 4 -16.37 1.57 30.76
CA LEU A 4 -16.52 3.04 30.71
C LEU A 4 -15.63 3.68 29.63
N HIS A 5 -14.45 3.09 29.38
CA HIS A 5 -13.52 3.47 28.31
C HIS A 5 -14.15 3.41 26.90
N THR A 6 -14.92 2.36 26.58
CA THR A 6 -15.55 2.25 25.25
C THR A 6 -16.65 3.29 24.99
N MET A 7 -17.28 3.82 26.03
CA MET A 7 -18.27 4.89 25.90
C MET A 7 -17.61 6.26 25.73
N LEU A 8 -16.60 6.57 26.53
CA LEU A 8 -15.80 7.78 26.42
C LEU A 8 -15.10 7.88 25.06
N ASP A 9 -14.54 6.78 24.56
CA ASP A 9 -13.87 6.72 23.25
C ASP A 9 -14.84 7.06 22.12
N LYS A 10 -16.08 6.59 22.18
CA LYS A 10 -17.12 6.91 21.18
C LYS A 10 -17.49 8.38 21.18
N VAL A 11 -17.61 9.00 22.35
CA VAL A 11 -17.91 10.44 22.47
C VAL A 11 -16.75 11.29 21.94
N LEU A 12 -15.51 10.95 22.30
CA LEU A 12 -14.31 11.68 21.87
C LEU A 12 -14.03 11.51 20.37
N LEU A 13 -14.37 10.34 19.79
CA LEU A 13 -14.21 10.08 18.36
C LEU A 13 -15.37 10.64 17.51
N ALA A 14 -16.49 11.03 18.12
CA ALA A 14 -17.66 11.49 17.39
C ALA A 14 -17.37 12.66 16.41
N PRO A 15 -16.59 13.71 16.77
CA PRO A 15 -16.27 14.78 15.83
C PRO A 15 -15.50 14.28 14.61
N TYR A 16 -14.51 13.40 14.82
CA TYR A 16 -13.72 12.83 13.72
C TYR A 16 -14.56 11.91 12.83
N TYR A 17 -15.38 11.06 13.42
CA TYR A 17 -16.32 10.19 12.71
C TYR A 17 -17.30 11.00 11.83
N TRP A 18 -17.92 12.04 12.38
CA TRP A 18 -18.84 12.88 11.63
C TRP A 18 -18.16 13.68 10.54
N THR A 19 -16.91 14.15 10.78
CA THR A 19 -16.10 14.81 9.75
C THR A 19 -15.82 13.85 8.57
N LEU A 20 -15.45 12.59 8.83
CA LEU A 20 -15.27 11.59 7.79
C LEU A 20 -16.59 11.29 7.06
N LYS A 21 -17.70 11.12 7.78
CA LYS A 21 -19.02 10.91 7.17
C LYS A 21 -19.45 12.07 6.28
N LEU A 22 -19.30 13.29 6.76
CA LEU A 22 -19.61 14.49 5.98
C LEU A 22 -18.74 14.56 4.73
N ARG A 23 -17.44 14.38 4.88
CA ARG A 23 -16.51 14.34 3.73
C ARG A 23 -16.95 13.31 2.69
N HIS A 24 -17.30 12.10 3.12
CA HIS A 24 -17.76 11.05 2.20
C HIS A 24 -19.10 11.40 1.55
N ALA A 25 -20.04 11.97 2.29
CA ALA A 25 -21.31 12.42 1.75
C ALA A 25 -21.14 13.51 0.68
N LEU A 26 -20.21 14.46 0.88
CA LEU A 26 -19.91 15.50 -0.09
C LEU A 26 -19.33 14.96 -1.39
N TYR A 27 -18.43 13.96 -1.32
CA TYR A 27 -17.94 13.25 -2.50
C TYR A 27 -19.05 12.43 -3.19
N ASN A 28 -19.83 11.68 -2.42
CA ASN A 28 -20.88 10.82 -2.97
C ASN A 28 -22.00 11.62 -3.66
N ARG A 29 -22.24 12.85 -3.20
CA ARG A 29 -23.20 13.80 -3.81
C ARG A 29 -22.61 14.62 -4.96
N GLY A 30 -21.34 14.40 -5.32
CA GLY A 30 -20.67 15.13 -6.40
C GLY A 30 -20.33 16.60 -6.08
N ILE A 31 -20.47 17.03 -4.81
CA ILE A 31 -20.13 18.41 -4.39
C ILE A 31 -18.61 18.59 -4.47
N PHE A 32 -17.84 17.61 -4.01
CA PHE A 32 -16.41 17.59 -4.23
C PHE A 32 -16.11 16.94 -5.56
N LYS A 33 -15.29 17.63 -6.38
CA LYS A 33 -14.88 17.14 -7.70
C LYS A 33 -14.00 15.88 -7.57
N VAL A 34 -14.32 14.91 -8.39
CA VAL A 34 -13.52 13.68 -8.57
C VAL A 34 -13.03 13.68 -10.00
N GLN A 35 -11.74 13.46 -10.17
CA GLN A 35 -11.12 13.35 -11.49
C GLN A 35 -10.76 11.89 -11.77
N LYS A 36 -10.78 11.52 -13.05
CA LYS A 36 -10.32 10.22 -13.54
C LYS A 36 -9.08 10.43 -14.39
N CYS A 37 -8.17 9.48 -14.34
CA CYS A 37 -7.08 9.46 -15.30
C CYS A 37 -7.57 9.03 -16.69
N GLU A 38 -6.88 9.47 -17.73
CA GLU A 38 -7.12 9.06 -19.11
C GLU A 38 -6.65 7.63 -19.39
N VAL A 39 -5.74 7.11 -18.57
CA VAL A 39 -5.19 5.76 -18.65
C VAL A 39 -5.65 4.91 -17.48
N PRO A 40 -5.61 3.57 -17.61
CA PRO A 40 -5.89 2.68 -16.49
C PRO A 40 -5.04 3.01 -15.25
N THR A 41 -5.69 3.08 -14.09
CA THR A 41 -5.03 3.34 -12.81
C THR A 41 -5.34 2.21 -11.83
N ILE A 42 -4.32 1.68 -11.18
CA ILE A 42 -4.45 0.66 -10.12
C ILE A 42 -4.04 1.31 -8.80
N CYS A 43 -4.98 1.46 -7.89
CA CYS A 43 -4.71 2.00 -6.57
C CYS A 43 -4.47 0.87 -5.57
N ILE A 44 -3.34 0.91 -4.89
CA ILE A 44 -3.04 0.04 -3.75
C ILE A 44 -3.05 0.90 -2.50
N GLY A 45 -3.86 0.50 -1.53
CA GLY A 45 -3.97 1.28 -0.30
C GLY A 45 -4.56 0.50 0.86
N ASN A 46 -4.84 1.19 1.93
CA ASN A 46 -5.48 0.62 3.12
C ASN A 46 -6.31 1.69 3.84
N ILE A 47 -7.12 1.29 4.80
CA ILE A 47 -7.88 2.20 5.67
C ILE A 47 -7.30 2.30 7.09
N THR A 48 -6.19 1.61 7.37
CA THR A 48 -5.53 1.60 8.67
C THR A 48 -4.17 2.28 8.62
N ALA A 49 -3.73 2.87 9.73
CA ALA A 49 -2.36 3.35 9.88
C ALA A 49 -1.42 2.18 10.22
N GLY A 50 -0.24 2.17 9.61
CA GLY A 50 0.80 1.16 9.85
C GLY A 50 1.09 0.26 8.64
N GLY A 51 1.99 -0.68 8.84
CA GLY A 51 2.54 -1.54 7.79
C GLY A 51 1.60 -2.68 7.41
N THR A 52 0.64 -2.43 6.54
CA THR A 52 -0.24 -3.47 5.97
C THR A 52 0.37 -4.21 4.79
N GLY A 53 1.63 -3.95 4.45
CA GLY A 53 2.30 -4.59 3.32
C GLY A 53 2.06 -3.88 1.98
N LYS A 54 1.81 -2.56 1.95
CA LYS A 54 1.58 -1.81 0.70
C LYS A 54 2.74 -1.96 -0.27
N THR A 55 3.96 -1.64 0.14
CA THR A 55 5.14 -1.68 -0.74
C THR A 55 5.36 -3.06 -1.38
N PRO A 56 5.34 -4.19 -0.64
CA PRO A 56 5.43 -5.52 -1.26
C PRO A 56 4.32 -5.80 -2.28
N HIS A 57 3.09 -5.35 -2.01
CA HIS A 57 1.99 -5.56 -2.95
C HIS A 57 2.08 -4.61 -4.16
N THR A 58 2.58 -3.39 -3.99
CA THR A 58 2.89 -2.50 -5.12
C THR A 58 3.95 -3.13 -6.02
N GLU A 59 5.02 -3.67 -5.44
CA GLU A 59 6.05 -4.41 -6.19
C GLU A 59 5.49 -5.66 -6.89
N MET A 60 4.61 -6.41 -6.21
CA MET A 60 3.94 -7.59 -6.79
C MET A 60 3.10 -7.20 -8.02
N ILE A 61 2.29 -6.13 -7.92
CA ILE A 61 1.46 -5.66 -9.04
C ILE A 61 2.33 -5.15 -10.19
N VAL A 62 3.38 -4.38 -9.92
CA VAL A 62 4.33 -3.92 -10.95
C VAL A 62 4.96 -5.12 -11.66
N ARG A 63 5.43 -6.12 -10.93
CA ARG A 63 6.00 -7.36 -11.49
C ARG A 63 4.98 -8.11 -12.34
N THR A 64 3.74 -8.22 -11.87
CA THR A 64 2.66 -8.88 -12.60
C THR A 64 2.36 -8.16 -13.92
N LEU A 65 2.32 -6.83 -13.91
CA LEU A 65 2.11 -6.03 -15.13
C LEU A 65 3.26 -6.22 -16.13
N LEU A 66 4.51 -6.16 -15.66
CA LEU A 66 5.70 -6.36 -16.50
C LEU A 66 5.79 -7.76 -17.11
N SER A 67 5.27 -8.78 -16.42
CA SER A 67 5.26 -10.17 -16.91
C SER A 67 3.99 -10.55 -17.68
N SER A 68 2.99 -9.68 -17.73
CA SER A 68 1.72 -9.95 -18.43
C SER A 68 1.87 -9.75 -19.92
N THR A 69 1.31 -10.66 -20.73
CA THR A 69 1.28 -10.55 -22.20
C THR A 69 0.53 -9.31 -22.68
N ASP A 70 -0.45 -8.84 -21.92
CA ASP A 70 -1.31 -7.71 -22.33
C ASP A 70 -0.74 -6.35 -21.93
N TRP A 71 0.19 -6.32 -20.96
CA TRP A 71 0.67 -5.08 -20.33
C TRP A 71 2.19 -4.90 -20.37
N SER A 72 2.96 -5.93 -20.74
CA SER A 72 4.44 -5.88 -20.72
C SER A 72 5.04 -4.89 -21.72
N ASP A 73 4.33 -4.57 -22.77
CA ASP A 73 4.73 -3.57 -23.78
C ASP A 73 4.34 -2.14 -23.40
N LYS A 74 3.55 -1.97 -22.34
CA LYS A 74 3.06 -0.67 -21.88
C LYS A 74 4.03 0.01 -20.91
N HIS A 75 4.12 1.34 -21.05
CA HIS A 75 4.94 2.12 -20.12
C HIS A 75 4.23 2.31 -18.79
N ILE A 76 4.73 1.61 -17.75
CA ILE A 76 4.19 1.62 -16.39
C ILE A 76 4.81 2.77 -15.60
N ALA A 77 3.98 3.52 -14.88
CA ALA A 77 4.41 4.48 -13.89
C ALA A 77 3.88 4.13 -12.49
N VAL A 78 4.67 4.39 -11.46
CA VAL A 78 4.25 4.33 -10.06
C VAL A 78 4.24 5.73 -9.48
N LEU A 79 3.10 6.13 -8.90
CA LEU A 79 2.94 7.41 -8.24
C LEU A 79 2.70 7.23 -6.75
N SER A 80 3.67 7.64 -5.94
CA SER A 80 3.58 7.62 -4.48
C SER A 80 3.47 9.04 -3.89
N ARG A 81 3.21 9.13 -2.60
CA ARG A 81 3.23 10.41 -1.86
C ARG A 81 4.64 10.92 -1.57
N GLY A 82 5.58 10.02 -1.44
CA GLY A 82 6.91 10.34 -0.93
C GLY A 82 6.84 10.73 0.56
N HIS A 83 6.52 9.77 1.43
CA HIS A 83 6.47 10.01 2.87
C HIS A 83 7.85 10.41 3.40
N LYS A 84 7.91 11.42 4.28
CA LYS A 84 9.15 11.97 4.88
C LYS A 84 10.19 12.53 3.89
N ARG A 85 9.87 12.69 2.61
CA ARG A 85 10.79 13.31 1.65
C ARG A 85 10.99 14.80 1.94
N THR A 86 12.16 15.32 1.61
CA THR A 86 12.50 16.75 1.70
C THR A 86 12.10 17.51 0.44
N SER A 87 12.05 16.82 -0.70
CA SER A 87 11.64 17.43 -1.97
C SER A 87 10.15 17.84 -1.95
N SER A 88 9.78 18.79 -2.80
CA SER A 88 8.40 19.31 -2.86
C SER A 88 7.88 19.35 -4.29
N GLY A 89 6.53 19.30 -4.43
CA GLY A 89 5.85 19.20 -5.70
C GLY A 89 6.07 17.84 -6.37
N PHE A 90 5.80 17.76 -7.65
CA PHE A 90 6.09 16.58 -8.46
C PHE A 90 7.60 16.39 -8.60
N GLN A 91 8.09 15.16 -8.41
CA GLN A 91 9.46 14.74 -8.69
C GLN A 91 9.44 13.36 -9.34
N GLN A 92 10.20 13.21 -10.42
CA GLN A 92 10.59 11.90 -10.91
C GLN A 92 11.69 11.36 -10.00
N VAL A 93 11.66 10.07 -9.70
CA VAL A 93 12.65 9.39 -8.86
C VAL A 93 13.62 8.62 -9.74
N LEU A 94 14.90 8.88 -9.58
CA LEU A 94 15.99 8.16 -10.24
C LEU A 94 16.68 7.21 -9.26
N ALA A 95 17.42 6.24 -9.79
CA ALA A 95 18.08 5.22 -8.97
C ALA A 95 19.21 5.78 -8.08
N ASP A 96 19.83 6.88 -8.51
CA ASP A 96 20.90 7.59 -7.80
C ASP A 96 20.40 8.70 -6.86
N ASP A 97 19.08 8.91 -6.77
CA ASP A 97 18.50 9.83 -5.80
C ASP A 97 18.71 9.34 -4.37
N SER A 98 18.72 10.30 -3.42
CA SER A 98 18.77 9.95 -2.01
C SER A 98 17.37 9.61 -1.47
N ALA A 99 17.30 8.72 -0.48
CA ALA A 99 16.07 8.40 0.23
C ALA A 99 15.43 9.62 0.90
N THR A 100 16.24 10.60 1.33
CA THR A 100 15.73 11.86 1.86
C THR A 100 15.08 12.73 0.80
N PHE A 101 15.52 12.67 -0.46
CA PHE A 101 14.91 13.40 -1.57
C PHE A 101 13.63 12.75 -2.06
N ALA A 102 13.67 11.45 -2.35
CA ALA A 102 12.59 10.70 -3.00
C ALA A 102 11.58 10.08 -2.01
N GLY A 103 12.04 9.71 -0.81
CA GLY A 103 11.40 8.81 0.14
C GLY A 103 11.90 7.37 -0.04
N ASP A 104 11.93 6.61 1.05
CA ASP A 104 12.50 5.25 1.09
C ASP A 104 11.75 4.29 0.14
N GLU A 105 10.42 4.24 0.23
CA GLU A 105 9.59 3.32 -0.55
C GLU A 105 9.63 3.57 -2.07
N PRO A 106 9.49 4.82 -2.57
CA PRO A 106 9.60 5.11 -4.00
C PRO A 106 10.99 4.78 -4.56
N LEU A 107 12.06 5.08 -3.80
CA LEU A 107 13.42 4.75 -4.21
C LEU A 107 13.66 3.24 -4.26
N GLN A 108 13.12 2.48 -3.29
CA GLN A 108 13.17 1.02 -3.31
C GLN A 108 12.49 0.45 -4.57
N ILE A 109 11.30 0.96 -4.93
CA ILE A 109 10.58 0.54 -6.14
C ILE A 109 11.41 0.87 -7.38
N LYS A 110 12.01 2.07 -7.46
CA LYS A 110 12.86 2.48 -8.59
C LYS A 110 14.07 1.57 -8.77
N ASN A 111 14.73 1.22 -7.67
CA ASN A 111 15.91 0.35 -7.72
C ASN A 111 15.57 -1.10 -8.13
N LYS A 112 14.37 -1.58 -7.77
CA LYS A 112 13.91 -2.92 -8.15
C LYS A 112 13.38 -3.01 -9.57
N PHE A 113 12.83 -1.92 -10.11
CA PHE A 113 12.21 -1.84 -11.43
C PHE A 113 12.75 -0.62 -12.19
N PRO A 114 14.00 -0.70 -12.70
CA PRO A 114 14.65 0.42 -13.38
C PRO A 114 13.90 0.92 -14.62
N GLU A 115 13.16 0.03 -15.30
CA GLU A 115 12.37 0.31 -16.51
C GLU A 115 11.08 1.10 -16.21
N VAL A 116 10.61 1.07 -14.96
CA VAL A 116 9.37 1.74 -14.55
C VAL A 116 9.65 3.20 -14.20
N THR A 117 8.79 4.11 -14.65
CA THR A 117 8.82 5.49 -14.16
C THR A 117 8.28 5.55 -12.74
N VAL A 118 9.08 5.98 -11.79
CA VAL A 118 8.62 6.24 -10.41
C VAL A 118 8.58 7.74 -10.18
N ALA A 119 7.47 8.22 -9.65
CA ALA A 119 7.27 9.62 -9.31
C ALA A 119 6.63 9.80 -7.95
N VAL A 120 6.87 10.95 -7.35
CA VAL A 120 6.30 11.34 -6.07
C VAL A 120 5.61 12.69 -6.16
N ASP A 121 4.36 12.73 -5.68
CA ASP A 121 3.60 13.96 -5.53
C ASP A 121 2.60 13.84 -4.38
N ARG A 122 2.33 14.93 -3.67
CA ARG A 122 1.25 15.01 -2.69
C ARG A 122 -0.11 15.05 -3.36
N THR A 123 -0.23 15.75 -4.50
CA THR A 123 -1.44 15.95 -5.28
C THR A 123 -1.50 14.89 -6.39
N ARG A 124 -2.15 13.74 -6.11
CA ARG A 124 -2.20 12.61 -7.06
C ARG A 124 -2.78 12.99 -8.42
N VAL A 125 -3.75 13.92 -8.43
CA VAL A 125 -4.33 14.45 -9.68
C VAL A 125 -3.25 15.14 -10.54
N GLU A 126 -2.48 16.03 -9.94
CA GLU A 126 -1.38 16.73 -10.60
C GLU A 126 -0.27 15.76 -11.02
N GLY A 127 0.10 14.82 -10.11
CA GLY A 127 1.08 13.80 -10.42
C GLY A 127 0.69 12.91 -11.59
N CYS A 128 -0.59 12.49 -11.67
CA CYS A 128 -1.09 11.76 -12.83
C CYS A 128 -1.04 12.62 -14.10
N ASP A 129 -1.44 13.88 -14.03
CA ASP A 129 -1.41 14.77 -15.20
C ASP A 129 0.02 14.91 -15.77
N PHE A 130 1.04 15.04 -14.91
CA PHE A 130 2.43 15.09 -15.36
C PHE A 130 2.95 13.74 -15.89
N LEU A 131 2.50 12.62 -15.35
CA LEU A 131 2.87 11.30 -15.88
C LEU A 131 2.26 11.05 -17.26
N LEU A 132 1.08 11.59 -17.53
CA LEU A 132 0.41 11.47 -18.83
C LEU A 132 0.86 12.52 -19.82
N HIS A 133 1.29 13.68 -19.36
CA HIS A 133 1.67 14.84 -20.17
C HIS A 133 3.04 15.36 -19.73
N PRO A 134 4.13 14.60 -19.95
CA PRO A 134 5.48 14.99 -19.52
C PRO A 134 5.95 16.34 -20.07
N GLU A 135 5.45 16.74 -21.24
CA GLU A 135 5.72 18.03 -21.86
C GLU A 135 5.30 19.23 -20.98
N LYS A 136 4.31 19.05 -20.12
CA LYS A 136 3.87 20.07 -19.16
C LYS A 136 4.93 20.37 -18.09
N LEU A 137 5.86 19.45 -17.83
CA LEU A 137 6.95 19.67 -16.86
C LEU A 137 7.86 20.85 -17.23
N ALA A 138 7.99 21.14 -18.52
CA ALA A 138 8.79 22.26 -18.99
C ALA A 138 8.09 23.61 -18.80
N THR A 139 6.77 23.66 -18.87
CA THR A 139 5.97 24.90 -18.95
C THR A 139 5.15 25.21 -17.69
N SER A 140 4.76 24.18 -16.92
CA SER A 140 3.91 24.35 -15.75
C SER A 140 4.63 25.01 -14.57
N LYS A 141 3.96 25.98 -13.96
CA LYS A 141 4.40 26.58 -12.68
C LYS A 141 4.44 25.55 -11.55
N ALA A 142 3.54 24.55 -11.56
CA ALA A 142 3.49 23.49 -10.56
C ALA A 142 4.73 22.58 -10.64
N ALA A 143 5.26 22.34 -11.84
CA ALA A 143 6.48 21.57 -12.07
C ALA A 143 7.78 22.37 -11.91
N ARG A 144 7.73 23.65 -11.47
CA ARG A 144 8.91 24.51 -11.39
C ARG A 144 10.01 23.97 -10.49
N LYS A 145 9.66 23.14 -9.49
CA LYS A 145 10.58 22.50 -8.57
C LYS A 145 11.00 21.09 -9.00
N CYS A 146 10.47 20.59 -10.11
CA CYS A 146 10.85 19.29 -10.66
C CYS A 146 12.26 19.36 -11.21
N ILE A 147 13.13 18.47 -10.72
CA ILE A 147 14.56 18.43 -11.12
C ILE A 147 14.69 17.62 -12.42
N HIS A 148 14.14 16.41 -12.45
CA HIS A 148 14.21 15.51 -13.60
C HIS A 148 12.92 15.62 -14.42
N LYS A 149 13.02 16.14 -15.64
CA LYS A 149 11.87 16.44 -16.50
C LYS A 149 11.75 15.55 -17.72
N ASP A 150 12.77 14.73 -17.95
CA ASP A 150 12.77 13.79 -19.08
C ASP A 150 12.22 12.44 -18.64
N MET A 151 10.98 12.18 -19.04
CA MET A 151 10.33 10.90 -18.79
C MET A 151 9.36 10.55 -19.92
N LYS A 152 9.12 9.26 -20.08
CA LYS A 152 8.13 8.74 -21.04
C LYS A 152 6.71 8.95 -20.51
N ARG A 153 5.76 9.16 -21.42
CA ARG A 153 4.34 9.18 -21.09
C ARG A 153 3.90 7.83 -20.52
N ALA A 154 3.22 7.86 -19.39
CA ALA A 154 2.65 6.65 -18.81
C ALA A 154 1.42 6.16 -19.58
N GLU A 155 1.31 4.84 -19.75
CA GLU A 155 0.15 4.18 -20.33
C GLU A 155 -0.67 3.45 -19.27
N ILE A 156 -0.05 3.18 -18.10
CA ILE A 156 -0.69 2.66 -16.90
C ILE A 156 -0.07 3.30 -15.66
N VAL A 157 -0.88 3.63 -14.66
CA VAL A 157 -0.38 4.25 -13.43
C VAL A 157 -0.77 3.40 -12.22
N VAL A 158 0.23 2.98 -11.46
CA VAL A 158 0.04 2.34 -10.15
C VAL A 158 0.14 3.41 -9.07
N LEU A 159 -0.94 3.59 -8.33
CA LEU A 159 -1.06 4.59 -7.26
C LEU A 159 -0.75 3.94 -5.91
N ASP A 160 0.38 4.27 -5.32
CA ASP A 160 0.78 3.78 -4.02
C ASP A 160 0.22 4.66 -2.89
N ASP A 161 -0.42 4.02 -1.91
CA ASP A 161 -1.10 4.65 -0.76
C ASP A 161 -2.04 5.81 -1.14
N ALA A 162 -2.90 5.59 -2.15
CA ALA A 162 -3.80 6.62 -2.64
C ALA A 162 -5.29 6.37 -2.36
N PHE A 163 -5.69 5.27 -1.74
CA PHE A 163 -7.09 4.89 -1.53
C PHE A 163 -7.91 5.94 -0.75
N GLN A 164 -7.27 6.70 0.13
CA GLN A 164 -7.92 7.80 0.86
C GLN A 164 -7.99 9.12 0.08
N TYR A 165 -7.31 9.19 -1.08
CA TYR A 165 -7.25 10.38 -1.91
C TYR A 165 -8.43 10.39 -2.89
N ARG A 166 -9.63 10.76 -2.40
CA ARG A 166 -10.89 10.69 -3.13
C ARG A 166 -11.03 11.66 -4.32
N SER A 167 -10.17 12.66 -4.43
CA SER A 167 -10.19 13.60 -5.56
C SER A 167 -9.73 12.95 -6.88
N LEU A 168 -9.10 11.79 -6.82
CA LEU A 168 -8.76 10.96 -7.96
C LEU A 168 -9.46 9.60 -7.81
N GLU A 169 -10.26 9.23 -8.82
CA GLU A 169 -10.90 7.92 -8.89
C GLU A 169 -10.00 6.98 -9.69
N ALA A 170 -9.48 5.96 -9.04
CA ALA A 170 -8.74 4.91 -9.71
C ALA A 170 -9.69 3.96 -10.44
N PHE A 171 -9.24 3.44 -11.58
CA PHE A 171 -9.98 2.43 -12.34
C PHE A 171 -10.13 1.13 -11.56
N PHE A 172 -9.09 0.73 -10.83
CA PHE A 172 -9.07 -0.49 -10.04
C PHE A 172 -8.48 -0.24 -8.64
N ASN A 173 -9.21 -0.62 -7.61
CA ASN A 173 -8.82 -0.39 -6.22
C ASN A 173 -8.54 -1.71 -5.51
N ILE A 174 -7.32 -1.87 -5.01
CA ILE A 174 -6.87 -2.96 -4.15
C ILE A 174 -6.69 -2.41 -2.74
N VAL A 175 -7.43 -2.96 -1.78
CA VAL A 175 -7.36 -2.54 -0.38
C VAL A 175 -6.79 -3.64 0.49
N LEU A 176 -5.74 -3.29 1.23
CA LEU A 176 -5.02 -4.22 2.10
C LEU A 176 -5.55 -4.16 3.53
N VAL A 177 -5.77 -5.32 4.12
CA VAL A 177 -6.15 -5.50 5.52
C VAL A 177 -5.17 -6.45 6.19
N ASP A 178 -4.60 -6.07 7.33
CA ASP A 178 -3.66 -6.91 8.08
C ASP A 178 -4.42 -8.01 8.84
N TYR A 179 -4.08 -9.28 8.61
CA TYR A 179 -4.67 -10.43 9.30
C TYR A 179 -4.59 -10.32 10.82
N ASN A 180 -3.50 -9.79 11.34
CA ASN A 180 -3.32 -9.64 12.78
C ASN A 180 -4.10 -8.45 13.37
N ARG A 181 -4.81 -7.67 12.52
CA ARG A 181 -5.55 -6.47 12.91
C ARG A 181 -6.85 -6.34 12.12
N PRO A 182 -7.86 -7.14 12.46
CA PRO A 182 -9.16 -7.08 11.82
C PRO A 182 -9.79 -5.69 11.97
N VAL A 183 -10.25 -5.12 10.85
CA VAL A 183 -10.92 -3.82 10.81
C VAL A 183 -12.12 -3.75 11.76
N SER A 184 -12.83 -4.88 11.92
CA SER A 184 -13.99 -5.00 12.80
C SER A 184 -13.69 -4.85 14.30
N ARG A 185 -12.41 -4.94 14.68
CA ARG A 185 -11.95 -4.83 16.10
C ARG A 185 -11.11 -3.57 16.35
N ASP A 186 -10.94 -2.73 15.33
CA ASP A 186 -10.11 -1.52 15.44
C ASP A 186 -10.98 -0.26 15.55
N HIS A 187 -10.40 0.82 16.03
CA HIS A 187 -11.05 2.11 16.25
C HIS A 187 -10.40 3.19 15.37
N LEU A 188 -11.12 4.28 15.17
CA LEU A 188 -10.57 5.46 14.50
C LEU A 188 -9.41 6.07 15.30
N LEU A 189 -8.47 6.70 14.59
CA LEU A 189 -7.43 7.51 15.21
C LEU A 189 -8.04 8.59 16.11
N PRO A 190 -7.44 8.93 17.26
CA PRO A 190 -6.15 8.46 17.79
C PRO A 190 -6.25 7.20 18.67
N PHE A 191 -7.43 6.69 18.98
CA PHE A 191 -7.62 5.57 19.92
C PHE A 191 -7.40 4.19 19.28
N GLY A 192 -7.44 4.10 17.97
CA GLY A 192 -7.10 2.94 17.17
C GLY A 192 -6.22 3.34 16.00
N ARG A 193 -6.28 2.56 14.92
CA ARG A 193 -5.46 2.77 13.72
C ARG A 193 -6.26 3.05 12.46
N LEU A 194 -7.60 3.04 12.54
CA LEU A 194 -8.42 3.36 11.38
C LEU A 194 -8.25 4.84 11.01
N ARG A 195 -7.82 5.07 9.77
CA ARG A 195 -7.70 6.41 9.15
C ARG A 195 -8.96 6.79 8.38
N ASP A 196 -9.84 5.81 8.15
CA ASP A 196 -11.09 6.00 7.41
C ASP A 196 -12.16 5.04 7.95
N LEU A 197 -13.40 5.22 7.52
CA LEU A 197 -14.52 4.41 7.96
C LEU A 197 -14.45 3.00 7.37
N PRO A 198 -14.84 1.95 8.11
CA PRO A 198 -14.84 0.56 7.63
C PRO A 198 -15.60 0.36 6.32
N GLU A 199 -16.71 1.08 6.12
CA GLU A 199 -17.55 1.00 4.92
C GLU A 199 -16.80 1.40 3.65
N ARG A 200 -15.64 2.06 3.79
CA ARG A 200 -14.76 2.35 2.65
C ARG A 200 -14.21 1.11 1.97
N LEU A 201 -14.13 -0.01 2.67
CA LEU A 201 -13.73 -1.29 2.07
C LEU A 201 -14.60 -1.67 0.86
N TYR A 202 -15.90 -1.34 0.88
CA TYR A 202 -16.82 -1.67 -0.21
C TYR A 202 -16.61 -0.85 -1.49
N HIS A 203 -15.70 0.14 -1.46
CA HIS A 203 -15.27 0.84 -2.67
C HIS A 203 -14.04 0.18 -3.34
N ALA A 204 -13.52 -0.90 -2.74
CA ALA A 204 -12.50 -1.72 -3.38
C ALA A 204 -13.09 -2.58 -4.50
N ASN A 205 -12.24 -3.01 -5.43
CA ASN A 205 -12.52 -4.10 -6.37
C ASN A 205 -12.03 -5.41 -5.78
N VAL A 206 -10.90 -5.36 -5.08
CA VAL A 206 -10.29 -6.50 -4.39
C VAL A 206 -9.88 -6.08 -2.99
N ILE A 207 -10.21 -6.89 -2.00
CA ILE A 207 -9.64 -6.80 -0.65
C ILE A 207 -8.58 -7.90 -0.52
N ILE A 208 -7.39 -7.57 -0.07
CA ILE A 208 -6.35 -8.55 0.22
C ILE A 208 -6.12 -8.56 1.74
N VAL A 209 -6.40 -9.69 2.37
CA VAL A 209 -6.00 -9.95 3.75
C VAL A 209 -4.53 -10.37 3.72
N THR A 210 -3.67 -9.58 4.33
CA THR A 210 -2.21 -9.74 4.26
C THR A 210 -1.64 -10.35 5.52
N LYS A 211 -0.46 -10.95 5.43
CA LYS A 211 0.26 -11.59 6.55
C LYS A 211 -0.55 -12.72 7.20
N CYS A 212 -1.29 -13.42 6.38
CA CYS A 212 -2.01 -14.61 6.81
C CYS A 212 -1.03 -15.72 7.23
N PRO A 213 -1.45 -16.67 8.07
CA PRO A 213 -0.75 -17.93 8.24
C PRO A 213 -0.53 -18.62 6.90
N VAL A 214 0.53 -19.44 6.82
CA VAL A 214 0.82 -20.23 5.61
C VAL A 214 -0.34 -21.16 5.28
N PHE A 215 -0.97 -21.70 6.31
CA PHE A 215 -2.16 -22.52 6.20
C PHE A 215 -3.37 -21.77 6.74
N MET A 216 -4.40 -21.62 5.91
CA MET A 216 -5.74 -21.19 6.27
C MET A 216 -6.74 -22.17 5.68
N ASP A 217 -7.60 -22.73 6.51
CA ASP A 217 -8.70 -23.54 6.03
C ASP A 217 -9.86 -22.68 5.48
N ASP A 218 -10.79 -23.32 4.80
CA ASP A 218 -11.90 -22.60 4.16
C ASP A 218 -12.86 -21.96 5.17
N TRP A 219 -13.03 -22.59 6.35
CA TRP A 219 -13.85 -22.01 7.41
C TRP A 219 -13.22 -20.71 7.95
N GLU A 220 -11.92 -20.68 8.10
CA GLU A 220 -11.19 -19.48 8.54
C GLU A 220 -11.29 -18.36 7.49
N LYS A 221 -11.14 -18.68 6.19
CA LYS A 221 -11.34 -17.70 5.09
C LYS A 221 -12.76 -17.15 5.09
N ILE A 222 -13.78 -18.01 5.23
CA ILE A 222 -15.20 -17.60 5.32
C ILE A 222 -15.42 -16.68 6.53
N THR A 223 -14.85 -17.04 7.68
CA THR A 223 -14.96 -16.25 8.92
C THR A 223 -14.33 -14.88 8.74
N TRP A 224 -13.18 -14.82 8.08
CA TRP A 224 -12.50 -13.55 7.75
C TRP A 224 -13.34 -12.69 6.80
N ALA A 225 -13.82 -13.24 5.70
CA ALA A 225 -14.69 -12.54 4.76
C ALA A 225 -15.94 -11.97 5.47
N LYS A 226 -16.58 -12.77 6.32
CA LYS A 226 -17.71 -12.33 7.14
C LYS A 226 -17.34 -11.18 8.09
N SER A 227 -16.14 -11.20 8.66
CA SER A 227 -15.66 -10.12 9.55
C SER A 227 -15.46 -8.79 8.81
N LEU A 228 -15.25 -8.83 7.50
CA LEU A 228 -15.17 -7.67 6.59
C LEU A 228 -16.57 -7.24 6.09
N GLY A 229 -17.64 -7.92 6.50
CA GLY A 229 -19.00 -7.67 6.01
C GLY A 229 -19.30 -8.32 4.66
N ILE A 230 -18.45 -9.22 4.17
CA ILE A 230 -18.66 -9.95 2.91
C ILE A 230 -19.44 -11.23 3.23
N MET A 231 -20.61 -11.37 2.61
CA MET A 231 -21.51 -12.51 2.77
C MET A 231 -21.40 -13.47 1.60
N ASN A 232 -21.85 -14.71 1.79
CA ASN A 232 -21.86 -15.75 0.77
C ASN A 232 -20.49 -15.92 0.10
N PHE A 233 -19.43 -15.80 0.92
CA PHE A 233 -18.05 -15.94 0.42
C PHE A 233 -17.76 -17.41 0.09
N ASP A 234 -17.34 -17.63 -1.13
CA ASP A 234 -16.87 -18.92 -1.64
C ASP A 234 -15.33 -18.92 -1.64
N PRO A 235 -14.69 -19.80 -0.83
CA PRO A 235 -13.22 -19.88 -0.73
C PRO A 235 -12.53 -20.33 -2.01
N GLU A 236 -13.22 -21.09 -2.88
CA GLU A 236 -12.63 -21.60 -4.13
C GLU A 236 -12.51 -20.47 -5.18
N SER A 237 -13.59 -19.73 -5.40
CA SER A 237 -13.58 -18.58 -6.32
C SER A 237 -13.04 -17.30 -5.68
N CYS A 238 -12.84 -17.27 -4.37
CA CYS A 238 -12.48 -16.08 -3.58
C CYS A 238 -13.47 -14.91 -3.76
N GLN A 239 -14.73 -15.19 -4.01
CA GLN A 239 -15.78 -14.20 -4.25
C GLN A 239 -16.87 -14.25 -3.19
N GLY A 240 -17.43 -13.09 -2.89
CA GLY A 240 -18.58 -12.93 -2.01
C GLY A 240 -19.36 -11.68 -2.38
N VAL A 241 -20.28 -11.27 -1.52
CA VAL A 241 -21.18 -10.14 -1.76
C VAL A 241 -21.09 -9.17 -0.58
N ASP A 242 -20.91 -7.89 -0.87
CA ASP A 242 -20.94 -6.83 0.14
C ASP A 242 -22.39 -6.55 0.62
N PRO A 243 -22.59 -5.74 1.67
CA PRO A 243 -23.92 -5.39 2.16
C PRO A 243 -24.85 -4.67 1.17
N LEU A 244 -24.28 -4.16 0.06
CA LEU A 244 -25.05 -3.48 -0.99
C LEU A 244 -25.35 -4.40 -2.18
N GLY A 245 -24.96 -5.67 -2.12
CA GLY A 245 -25.18 -6.66 -3.17
C GLY A 245 -24.11 -6.64 -4.28
N LYS A 246 -23.01 -5.88 -4.11
CA LYS A 246 -21.91 -5.84 -5.07
C LYS A 246 -21.00 -7.06 -4.87
N LYS A 247 -20.61 -7.71 -5.97
CA LYS A 247 -19.58 -8.75 -5.93
C LYS A 247 -18.24 -8.19 -5.47
N MET A 248 -17.61 -8.90 -4.55
CA MET A 248 -16.31 -8.54 -3.97
C MET A 248 -15.37 -9.74 -4.03
N THR A 249 -14.14 -9.50 -4.45
CA THR A 249 -13.07 -10.50 -4.38
C THR A 249 -12.28 -10.28 -3.09
N VAL A 250 -12.06 -11.35 -2.32
CA VAL A 250 -11.22 -11.33 -1.12
C VAL A 250 -10.11 -12.36 -1.27
N LEU A 251 -8.87 -11.89 -1.32
CA LEU A 251 -7.67 -12.72 -1.43
C LEU A 251 -6.93 -12.76 -0.10
N PHE A 252 -6.17 -13.84 0.11
CA PHE A 252 -5.36 -14.03 1.31
C PHE A 252 -3.89 -14.20 0.89
N THR A 253 -3.00 -13.43 1.50
CA THR A 253 -1.57 -13.50 1.20
C THR A 253 -0.76 -13.73 2.46
N THR A 254 0.27 -14.57 2.37
CA THR A 254 1.24 -14.80 3.43
C THR A 254 2.56 -14.10 3.13
N ILE A 255 3.41 -13.98 4.14
CA ILE A 255 4.81 -13.55 3.95
C ILE A 255 5.63 -14.80 3.71
N ASP A 256 6.30 -14.83 2.58
CA ASP A 256 7.32 -15.81 2.28
C ASP A 256 8.70 -15.15 2.30
N TYR A 257 9.68 -15.82 2.85
CA TYR A 257 11.05 -15.32 2.98
C TYR A 257 11.95 -16.03 1.98
N CYS A 258 12.57 -15.24 1.11
CA CYS A 258 13.61 -15.74 0.22
C CYS A 258 14.89 -16.09 1.00
N PRO A 259 15.78 -16.92 0.43
CA PRO A 259 17.12 -17.13 0.98
C PRO A 259 17.83 -15.79 1.23
N LEU A 260 18.72 -15.77 2.22
CA LEU A 260 19.52 -14.60 2.52
C LEU A 260 20.45 -14.29 1.34
N GLU A 261 20.44 -13.04 0.91
CA GLU A 261 21.33 -12.55 -0.15
C GLU A 261 22.31 -11.52 0.43
N PRO A 262 23.58 -11.55 0.04
CA PRO A 262 24.57 -10.58 0.49
C PRO A 262 24.31 -9.20 -0.14
N VAL A 263 24.32 -8.15 0.67
CA VAL A 263 24.20 -6.75 0.20
C VAL A 263 25.49 -6.30 -0.50
N PHE A 264 26.65 -6.83 -0.08
CA PHE A 264 27.95 -6.54 -0.67
C PHE A 264 28.52 -7.80 -1.32
N PRO A 265 29.33 -7.67 -2.39
CA PRO A 265 30.04 -8.81 -2.96
C PRO A 265 30.89 -9.47 -1.87
N VAL A 266 30.62 -10.72 -1.59
CA VAL A 266 31.34 -11.51 -0.57
C VAL A 266 32.15 -12.58 -1.28
N ASN A 267 33.47 -12.51 -1.20
CA ASN A 267 34.38 -13.53 -1.74
C ASN A 267 34.44 -14.79 -0.86
N ASP A 268 33.99 -14.66 0.39
CA ASP A 268 33.99 -15.72 1.39
C ASP A 268 32.55 -16.11 1.78
N LYS A 269 32.22 -17.40 1.62
CA LYS A 269 30.90 -17.94 1.94
C LYS A 269 30.75 -18.40 3.40
N HIS A 270 31.68 -18.05 4.29
CA HIS A 270 31.63 -18.44 5.71
C HIS A 270 30.34 -17.94 6.42
N TYR A 271 29.72 -16.86 5.96
CA TYR A 271 28.45 -16.37 6.50
C TYR A 271 27.32 -17.42 6.37
N LEU A 272 27.36 -18.28 5.35
CA LEU A 272 26.36 -19.32 5.13
C LEU A 272 26.38 -20.41 6.21
N TYR A 273 27.49 -20.56 6.93
CA TYR A 273 27.70 -21.58 7.96
C TYR A 273 27.62 -21.04 9.37
N SER A 274 27.49 -19.70 9.52
CA SER A 274 27.35 -19.10 10.85
C SER A 274 25.95 -19.36 11.40
N LYS A 275 25.87 -19.94 12.59
CA LYS A 275 24.61 -20.12 13.32
C LYS A 275 24.21 -18.87 14.11
N ASN A 276 25.15 -17.95 14.33
CA ASN A 276 24.94 -16.73 15.09
C ASN A 276 24.75 -15.53 14.15
N LEU A 277 23.75 -14.71 14.39
CA LEU A 277 23.52 -13.50 13.62
C LEU A 277 23.17 -12.30 14.50
N ILE A 278 23.45 -11.13 13.96
CA ILE A 278 22.98 -9.85 14.50
C ILE A 278 21.85 -9.36 13.58
N LEU A 279 20.65 -9.21 14.12
CA LEU A 279 19.51 -8.70 13.37
C LEU A 279 19.42 -7.18 13.52
N VAL A 280 19.50 -6.47 12.39
CA VAL A 280 19.22 -5.03 12.30
C VAL A 280 17.99 -4.86 11.41
N SER A 281 16.94 -4.23 11.92
CA SER A 281 15.70 -4.06 11.16
C SER A 281 15.15 -2.64 11.28
N GLY A 282 14.56 -2.13 10.18
CA GLY A 282 13.83 -0.85 10.11
C GLY A 282 12.35 -1.03 9.78
N ILE A 283 11.81 -2.24 9.89
CA ILE A 283 10.42 -2.56 9.54
C ILE A 283 9.46 -2.30 10.71
N ALA A 284 8.20 -2.08 10.40
CA ALA A 284 7.16 -1.74 11.39
C ALA A 284 6.94 -2.82 12.46
N SER A 285 7.17 -4.09 12.13
CA SER A 285 7.17 -5.23 13.06
C SER A 285 8.13 -6.29 12.55
N ASP A 286 9.09 -6.64 13.35
CA ASP A 286 10.14 -7.63 13.05
C ASP A 286 9.86 -9.03 13.66
N THR A 287 8.75 -9.17 14.38
CA THR A 287 8.38 -10.44 15.03
C THR A 287 8.29 -11.62 14.06
N PRO A 288 7.66 -11.49 12.86
CA PRO A 288 7.64 -12.59 11.88
C PRO A 288 9.04 -12.93 11.36
N LEU A 289 9.87 -11.91 11.10
CA LEU A 289 11.24 -12.09 10.62
C LEU A 289 12.11 -12.78 11.68
N LYS A 290 12.00 -12.36 12.94
CA LYS A 290 12.69 -13.04 14.06
C LYS A 290 12.30 -14.50 14.16
N ARG A 291 11.00 -14.81 14.07
CA ARG A 291 10.53 -16.19 14.13
C ARG A 291 11.14 -17.03 13.00
N TYR A 292 11.08 -16.53 11.76
CA TYR A 292 11.70 -17.19 10.61
C TYR A 292 13.21 -17.42 10.81
N LEU A 293 13.95 -16.41 11.24
CA LEU A 293 15.39 -16.53 11.44
C LEU A 293 15.75 -17.45 12.62
N SER A 294 14.93 -17.47 13.67
CA SER A 294 15.17 -18.33 14.85
C SER A 294 15.06 -19.82 14.56
N ASP A 295 14.41 -20.22 13.47
CA ASP A 295 14.34 -21.61 13.05
C ASP A 295 15.71 -22.15 12.53
N SER A 296 16.57 -21.25 12.05
CA SER A 296 17.87 -21.62 11.46
C SER A 296 19.08 -20.97 12.14
N TYR A 297 18.88 -19.87 12.88
CA TYR A 297 19.95 -19.06 13.44
C TYR A 297 19.68 -18.67 14.90
N SER A 298 20.77 -18.46 15.66
CA SER A 298 20.74 -17.86 17.00
C SER A 298 20.91 -16.35 16.88
N ILE A 299 19.90 -15.57 17.24
CA ILE A 299 19.97 -14.09 17.23
C ILE A 299 20.74 -13.64 18.48
N VAL A 300 22.00 -13.27 18.32
CA VAL A 300 22.89 -12.85 19.42
C VAL A 300 22.62 -11.41 19.83
N LYS A 301 22.32 -10.54 18.88
CA LYS A 301 22.01 -9.12 19.13
C LYS A 301 20.90 -8.66 18.21
N HIS A 302 20.05 -7.80 18.74
CA HIS A 302 18.96 -7.22 17.97
C HIS A 302 19.00 -5.68 18.11
N SER A 303 18.89 -4.97 16.99
CA SER A 303 18.77 -3.52 16.94
C SER A 303 17.64 -3.13 16.00
N VAL A 304 16.76 -2.23 16.45
CA VAL A 304 15.68 -1.67 15.63
C VAL A 304 16.00 -0.21 15.36
N GLN A 305 16.17 0.14 14.10
CA GLN A 305 16.19 1.53 13.66
C GLN A 305 14.75 1.96 13.36
N ARG A 306 14.28 2.98 14.05
CA ARG A 306 12.93 3.57 13.87
C ARG A 306 12.99 4.85 13.07
#